data_04f3c7f480c7d94b76f075c4951c03d2
#
_entry.id   04f3c7f480c7d94b76f075c4951c03d2
#
_cell.length_a   1.000
_cell.length_b   1.000
_cell.length_c   1.000
_cell.angle_alpha   90.00
_cell.angle_beta   90.00
_cell.angle_gamma   90.00
#
_symmetry.space_group_name_H-M   'P 1'
#
loop_
_entity.id
_entity.type
_entity.pdbx_description
1 polymer ?
#
loop_
_entity_poly.entity_id
_entity_poly.type
_entity_poly.pdbx_seq_one_letter_code
_entity_poly.pdbx_strand_id
1 'polypeptide(L)'
;MKCLVLVSGGLDSAVSLALAISKYGRENVCALSISYGQKHDKEIKASIDICNYYNVKHLFLDLAKIFQYSDCSLLKGSSKDIPLESYKEQLEETNGSPVSTYVPFRNGLFLSSAASIALSLGCDEIYYGAHKDDAAGNAYPDCSKEFNDAIGKAIYLGSGNMLKVTGPFVNMNKADIVKLGLDLGVPFELTWSCYSGKDKACGKCGTCLDRIKAFEANGLKDPIEYEEK
;
A
#
# COMPACT_ATOMS: atom_id res chain seq x y z
N MET A 1 3.59 -22.58 2.24
CA MET A 1 3.68 -21.13 1.95
C MET A 1 4.36 -20.48 3.14
N LYS A 2 5.23 -19.48 2.96
CA LYS A 2 5.94 -18.83 4.09
C LYS A 2 5.45 -17.42 4.35
N CYS A 3 5.09 -16.68 3.30
CA CYS A 3 4.74 -15.27 3.43
C CYS A 3 3.49 -14.93 2.59
N LEU A 4 2.56 -14.19 3.19
CA LEU A 4 1.47 -13.49 2.51
C LEU A 4 1.82 -12.02 2.41
N VAL A 5 1.78 -11.43 1.20
CA VAL A 5 2.06 -10.02 0.97
C VAL A 5 0.79 -9.30 0.55
N LEU A 6 0.45 -8.20 1.22
CA LEU A 6 -0.61 -7.29 0.77
C LEU A 6 -0.12 -6.49 -0.43
N VAL A 7 -0.73 -6.69 -1.61
CA VAL A 7 -0.34 -6.06 -2.88
C VAL A 7 -1.48 -5.21 -3.40
N SER A 8 -1.34 -3.89 -3.29
CA SER A 8 -2.31 -2.93 -3.82
C SER A 8 -2.10 -2.62 -5.30
N GLY A 9 -0.92 -2.90 -5.85
CA GLY A 9 -0.47 -2.45 -7.18
C GLY A 9 0.32 -1.14 -7.14
N GLY A 10 0.40 -0.49 -5.97
CA GLY A 10 1.24 0.69 -5.75
C GLY A 10 2.72 0.35 -5.59
N LEU A 11 3.56 1.38 -5.69
CA LEU A 11 5.03 1.30 -5.59
C LEU A 11 5.49 0.51 -4.35
N ASP A 12 5.02 0.89 -3.16
CA ASP A 12 5.48 0.32 -1.89
C ASP A 12 5.12 -1.15 -1.77
N SER A 13 3.91 -1.53 -2.20
CA SER A 13 3.46 -2.92 -2.18
C SER A 13 4.23 -3.81 -3.16
N ALA A 14 4.66 -3.25 -4.32
CA ALA A 14 5.50 -3.95 -5.28
C ALA A 14 6.91 -4.21 -4.72
N VAL A 15 7.50 -3.21 -4.04
CA VAL A 15 8.80 -3.38 -3.36
C VAL A 15 8.68 -4.38 -2.20
N SER A 16 7.58 -4.35 -1.45
CA SER A 16 7.30 -5.31 -0.38
C SER A 16 7.21 -6.75 -0.93
N LEU A 17 6.56 -6.95 -2.07
CA LEU A 17 6.48 -8.24 -2.75
C LEU A 17 7.86 -8.73 -3.21
N ALA A 18 8.64 -7.86 -3.87
CA ALA A 18 9.99 -8.19 -4.32
C ALA A 18 10.91 -8.56 -3.15
N LEU A 19 10.81 -7.83 -2.04
CA LEU A 19 11.57 -8.12 -0.81
C LEU A 19 11.20 -9.50 -0.22
N ALA A 20 9.90 -9.81 -0.16
CA ALA A 20 9.44 -11.12 0.31
C ALA A 20 9.94 -12.26 -0.61
N ILE A 21 9.89 -12.05 -1.92
CA ILE A 21 10.40 -13.02 -2.92
C ILE A 21 11.90 -13.23 -2.75
N SER A 22 12.67 -12.17 -2.58
CA SER A 22 14.12 -12.25 -2.35
C SER A 22 14.46 -13.04 -1.07
N LYS A 23 13.62 -12.92 -0.03
CA LYS A 23 13.83 -13.59 1.27
C LYS A 23 13.41 -15.06 1.29
N TYR A 24 12.27 -15.38 0.64
CA TYR A 24 11.62 -16.69 0.80
C TYR A 24 11.60 -17.54 -0.47
N GLY A 25 11.93 -16.98 -1.63
CA GLY A 25 11.67 -17.60 -2.92
C GLY A 25 10.20 -17.44 -3.34
N ARG A 26 9.97 -17.23 -4.63
CA ARG A 26 8.62 -16.94 -5.18
C ARG A 26 7.58 -18.05 -4.89
N GLU A 27 8.02 -19.30 -4.86
CA GLU A 27 7.18 -20.47 -4.59
C GLU A 27 6.63 -20.51 -3.15
N ASN A 28 7.25 -19.74 -2.24
CA ASN A 28 6.86 -19.61 -0.84
C ASN A 28 6.11 -18.31 -0.53
N VAL A 29 5.87 -17.46 -1.54
CA VAL A 29 5.16 -16.18 -1.40
C VAL A 29 3.80 -16.25 -2.06
N CYS A 30 2.78 -15.68 -1.40
CA CYS A 30 1.44 -15.48 -1.91
C CYS A 30 1.09 -13.99 -1.81
N ALA A 31 0.54 -13.42 -2.87
CA ALA A 31 0.02 -12.05 -2.88
C ALA A 31 -1.48 -12.03 -2.57
N LEU A 32 -1.92 -11.03 -1.81
CA LEU A 32 -3.34 -10.75 -1.54
C LEU A 32 -3.63 -9.30 -1.92
N SER A 33 -4.54 -9.10 -2.87
CA SER A 33 -5.11 -7.80 -3.20
C SER A 33 -6.50 -7.67 -2.61
N ILE A 34 -6.82 -6.48 -2.09
CA ILE A 34 -8.08 -6.22 -1.40
C ILE A 34 -8.80 -5.06 -2.09
N SER A 35 -10.02 -5.32 -2.58
CA SER A 35 -10.97 -4.30 -2.99
C SER A 35 -11.68 -3.76 -1.75
N TYR A 36 -11.75 -2.44 -1.62
CA TYR A 36 -12.42 -1.76 -0.51
C TYR A 36 -13.44 -0.71 -1.00
N GLY A 37 -13.84 -0.78 -2.27
CA GLY A 37 -14.75 0.18 -2.90
C GLY A 37 -14.06 1.44 -3.39
N GLN A 38 -12.76 1.40 -3.64
CA GLN A 38 -11.98 2.51 -4.21
C GLN A 38 -12.52 2.97 -5.56
N LYS A 39 -12.40 4.27 -5.84
CA LYS A 39 -12.85 4.89 -7.11
C LYS A 39 -12.12 4.35 -8.34
N HIS A 40 -10.92 3.78 -8.17
CA HIS A 40 -10.02 3.43 -9.27
C HIS A 40 -9.75 1.94 -9.37
N ASP A 41 -9.94 1.39 -10.59
CA ASP A 41 -9.67 -0.02 -10.89
C ASP A 41 -8.23 -0.25 -11.36
N LYS A 42 -7.47 0.82 -11.68
CA LYS A 42 -6.07 0.71 -12.16
C LYS A 42 -5.12 0.09 -11.15
N GLU A 43 -5.31 0.35 -9.85
CA GLU A 43 -4.52 -0.31 -8.81
C GLU A 43 -4.70 -1.83 -8.84
N ILE A 44 -5.95 -2.31 -9.04
CA ILE A 44 -6.22 -3.74 -9.13
C ILE A 44 -5.53 -4.33 -10.36
N LYS A 45 -5.62 -3.65 -11.52
CA LYS A 45 -4.90 -4.10 -12.73
C LYS A 45 -3.39 -4.14 -12.50
N ALA A 46 -2.81 -3.09 -11.93
CA ALA A 46 -1.39 -3.04 -11.60
C ALA A 46 -0.97 -4.18 -10.65
N SER A 47 -1.81 -4.53 -9.65
CA SER A 47 -1.52 -5.65 -8.77
C SER A 47 -1.49 -6.99 -9.52
N ILE A 48 -2.37 -7.18 -10.51
CA ILE A 48 -2.38 -8.37 -11.37
C ILE A 48 -1.12 -8.41 -12.22
N ASP A 49 -0.76 -7.30 -12.87
CA ASP A 49 0.38 -7.21 -13.76
C ASP A 49 1.70 -7.49 -13.00
N ILE A 50 1.85 -6.94 -11.79
CA ILE A 50 3.01 -7.18 -10.92
C ILE A 50 3.07 -8.65 -10.47
N CYS A 51 1.95 -9.23 -10.02
CA CYS A 51 1.92 -10.62 -9.58
C CYS A 51 2.20 -11.59 -10.73
N ASN A 52 1.74 -11.29 -11.95
CA ASN A 52 2.06 -12.05 -13.16
C ASN A 52 3.55 -11.94 -13.52
N TYR A 53 4.14 -10.73 -13.44
CA TYR A 53 5.57 -10.52 -13.68
C TYR A 53 6.43 -11.41 -12.77
N TYR A 54 6.11 -11.46 -11.48
CA TYR A 54 6.83 -12.31 -10.52
C TYR A 54 6.39 -13.77 -10.55
N ASN A 55 5.32 -14.11 -11.27
CA ASN A 55 4.73 -15.44 -11.31
C ASN A 55 4.45 -16.02 -9.91
N VAL A 56 3.79 -15.24 -9.05
CA VAL A 56 3.37 -15.62 -7.70
C VAL A 56 1.87 -15.93 -7.64
N LYS A 57 1.47 -16.77 -6.69
CA LYS A 57 0.05 -17.02 -6.41
C LYS A 57 -0.62 -15.72 -5.97
N HIS A 58 -1.72 -15.34 -6.62
CA HIS A 58 -2.45 -14.10 -6.34
C HIS A 58 -3.87 -14.40 -5.89
N LEU A 59 -4.26 -13.82 -4.77
CA LEU A 59 -5.59 -13.92 -4.16
C LEU A 59 -6.27 -12.55 -4.15
N PHE A 60 -7.60 -12.57 -4.18
CA PHE A 60 -8.43 -11.38 -4.10
C PHE A 60 -9.44 -11.49 -2.97
N LEU A 61 -9.66 -10.38 -2.27
CA LEU A 61 -10.68 -10.23 -1.23
C LEU A 61 -11.47 -8.95 -1.47
N ASP A 62 -12.79 -9.01 -1.39
CA ASP A 62 -13.65 -7.83 -1.47
C ASP A 62 -14.21 -7.46 -0.09
N LEU A 63 -13.86 -6.27 0.38
CA LEU A 63 -14.31 -5.67 1.65
C LEU A 63 -15.13 -4.39 1.42
N ALA A 64 -15.56 -4.09 0.19
CA ALA A 64 -16.25 -2.83 -0.15
C ALA A 64 -17.47 -2.55 0.72
N LYS A 65 -18.24 -3.58 1.11
CA LYS A 65 -19.43 -3.42 1.97
C LYS A 65 -19.13 -2.85 3.35
N ILE A 66 -17.93 -3.08 3.90
CA ILE A 66 -17.56 -2.59 5.22
C ILE A 66 -17.38 -1.08 5.18
N PHE A 67 -16.83 -0.56 4.10
CA PHE A 67 -16.52 0.86 3.94
C PHE A 67 -17.67 1.70 3.39
N GLN A 68 -18.85 1.12 3.14
CA GLN A 68 -20.03 1.84 2.64
C GLN A 68 -20.53 2.97 3.56
N TYR A 69 -20.14 2.94 4.83
CA TYR A 69 -20.49 3.97 5.83
C TYR A 69 -19.47 5.10 5.92
N SER A 70 -18.39 5.03 5.16
CA SER A 70 -17.33 6.03 5.16
C SER A 70 -17.52 7.04 4.03
N ASP A 71 -17.34 8.34 4.33
CA ASP A 71 -17.32 9.43 3.35
C ASP A 71 -15.86 9.80 2.94
N CYS A 72 -14.95 8.85 2.93
CA CYS A 72 -13.58 9.05 2.46
C CYS A 72 -13.56 9.36 0.96
N SER A 73 -12.78 10.38 0.55
CA SER A 73 -12.71 10.84 -0.85
C SER A 73 -12.25 9.77 -1.86
N LEU A 74 -11.59 8.72 -1.40
CA LEU A 74 -11.16 7.61 -2.26
C LEU A 74 -12.25 6.60 -2.60
N LEU A 75 -13.39 6.61 -1.90
CA LEU A 75 -14.45 5.61 -2.04
C LEU A 75 -15.48 6.00 -3.09
N LYS A 76 -15.99 5.02 -3.86
CA LYS A 76 -17.01 5.22 -4.92
C LYS A 76 -18.28 5.90 -4.41
N GLY A 77 -18.67 5.66 -3.14
CA GLY A 77 -19.85 6.26 -2.52
C GLY A 77 -19.66 7.67 -2.00
N SER A 78 -18.44 8.21 -1.98
CA SER A 78 -18.16 9.56 -1.47
C SER A 78 -18.45 10.64 -2.50
N SER A 79 -19.08 11.73 -2.03
CA SER A 79 -19.30 12.97 -2.80
C SER A 79 -18.07 13.89 -2.81
N LYS A 80 -17.06 13.59 -1.99
CA LYS A 80 -15.85 14.41 -1.86
C LYS A 80 -14.91 14.20 -3.05
N ASP A 81 -14.33 15.30 -3.52
CA ASP A 81 -13.27 15.28 -4.50
C ASP A 81 -11.94 14.78 -3.87
N ILE A 82 -11.09 14.21 -4.71
CA ILE A 82 -9.74 13.83 -4.30
C ILE A 82 -8.88 15.10 -4.27
N PRO A 83 -8.24 15.42 -3.12
CA PRO A 83 -7.41 16.60 -3.02
C PRO A 83 -6.18 16.52 -3.94
N LEU A 84 -5.81 17.66 -4.51
CA LEU A 84 -4.65 17.79 -5.39
C LEU A 84 -3.42 18.38 -4.67
N GLU A 85 -3.59 18.78 -3.42
CA GLU A 85 -2.57 19.36 -2.56
C GLU A 85 -1.63 18.28 -1.99
N SER A 86 -0.45 18.71 -1.56
CA SER A 86 0.47 17.84 -0.81
C SER A 86 -0.12 17.40 0.52
N TYR A 87 0.34 16.28 1.09
CA TYR A 87 -0.12 15.84 2.42
C TYR A 87 0.18 16.87 3.51
N LYS A 88 1.23 17.66 3.39
CA LYS A 88 1.54 18.73 4.33
C LYS A 88 0.45 19.80 4.35
N GLU A 89 0.04 20.28 3.18
CA GLU A 89 -1.04 21.27 3.04
C GLU A 89 -2.36 20.71 3.57
N GLN A 90 -2.71 19.47 3.23
CA GLN A 90 -3.91 18.81 3.74
C GLN A 90 -3.92 18.69 5.27
N LEU A 91 -2.77 18.41 5.91
CA LEU A 91 -2.65 18.32 7.36
C LEU A 91 -2.79 19.69 8.05
N GLU A 92 -2.30 20.75 7.43
CA GLU A 92 -2.50 22.12 7.91
C GLU A 92 -3.99 22.49 7.92
N GLU A 93 -4.74 22.12 6.87
CA GLU A 93 -6.19 22.35 6.78
C GLU A 93 -6.99 21.53 7.81
N THR A 94 -6.57 20.30 8.11
CA THR A 94 -7.27 19.41 9.05
C THR A 94 -6.83 19.61 10.51
N ASN A 95 -5.96 20.57 10.79
CA ASN A 95 -5.39 20.81 12.13
C ASN A 95 -4.82 19.52 12.77
N GLY A 96 -4.10 18.71 11.97
CA GLY A 96 -3.47 17.46 12.40
C GLY A 96 -4.43 16.27 12.57
N SER A 97 -5.68 16.40 12.12
CA SER A 97 -6.58 15.25 11.97
C SER A 97 -6.25 14.48 10.69
N PRO A 98 -6.66 13.20 10.59
CA PRO A 98 -6.43 12.41 9.36
C PRO A 98 -6.97 13.10 8.11
N VAL A 99 -6.25 12.99 7.00
CA VAL A 99 -6.60 13.61 5.72
C VAL A 99 -7.87 12.98 5.10
N SER A 100 -8.53 13.69 4.17
CA SER A 100 -9.81 13.23 3.57
C SER A 100 -9.68 11.91 2.78
N THR A 101 -8.47 11.55 2.39
CA THR A 101 -8.13 10.27 1.73
C THR A 101 -7.88 9.12 2.73
N TYR A 102 -7.91 9.37 4.02
CA TYR A 102 -7.84 8.31 5.03
C TYR A 102 -9.12 7.46 5.04
N VAL A 103 -8.99 6.20 4.65
CA VAL A 103 -10.08 5.21 4.81
C VAL A 103 -10.01 4.68 6.24
N PRO A 104 -11.07 4.87 7.06
CA PRO A 104 -11.01 4.59 8.50
C PRO A 104 -10.55 3.17 8.81
N PHE A 105 -9.43 3.05 9.54
CA PHE A 105 -8.88 1.77 10.03
C PHE A 105 -8.64 0.70 8.96
N ARG A 106 -8.37 1.15 7.70
CA ARG A 106 -8.25 0.26 6.54
C ARG A 106 -7.15 -0.79 6.71
N ASN A 107 -5.95 -0.37 7.14
CA ASN A 107 -4.83 -1.31 7.34
C ASN A 107 -5.10 -2.29 8.48
N GLY A 108 -5.80 -1.89 9.54
CA GLY A 108 -6.22 -2.78 10.62
C GLY A 108 -7.13 -3.89 10.12
N LEU A 109 -8.13 -3.53 9.32
CA LEU A 109 -9.04 -4.51 8.73
C LEU A 109 -8.34 -5.43 7.72
N PHE A 110 -7.46 -4.84 6.87
CA PHE A 110 -6.70 -5.62 5.89
C PHE A 110 -5.79 -6.65 6.55
N LEU A 111 -5.03 -6.23 7.57
CA LEU A 111 -4.14 -7.12 8.30
C LEU A 111 -4.90 -8.20 9.07
N SER A 112 -6.05 -7.87 9.68
CA SER A 112 -6.89 -8.86 10.37
C SER A 112 -7.47 -9.90 9.40
N SER A 113 -7.94 -9.47 8.23
CA SER A 113 -8.44 -10.37 7.18
C SER A 113 -7.30 -11.22 6.61
N ALA A 114 -6.15 -10.60 6.35
CA ALA A 114 -4.96 -11.29 5.86
C ALA A 114 -4.45 -12.33 6.87
N ALA A 115 -4.57 -12.06 8.17
CA ALA A 115 -4.17 -13.01 9.21
C ALA A 115 -4.96 -14.32 9.14
N SER A 116 -6.29 -14.24 8.96
CA SER A 116 -7.12 -15.43 8.81
C SER A 116 -6.76 -16.24 7.55
N ILE A 117 -6.51 -15.55 6.43
CA ILE A 117 -6.11 -16.18 5.17
C ILE A 117 -4.72 -16.80 5.29
N ALA A 118 -3.76 -16.07 5.87
CA ALA A 118 -2.38 -16.51 6.03
C ALA A 118 -2.29 -17.78 6.88
N LEU A 119 -3.01 -17.84 8.00
CA LEU A 119 -3.11 -19.03 8.85
C LEU A 119 -3.68 -20.22 8.10
N SER A 120 -4.76 -20.01 7.31
CA SER A 120 -5.38 -21.06 6.50
C SER A 120 -4.46 -21.59 5.41
N LEU A 121 -3.51 -20.79 4.93
CA LEU A 121 -2.50 -21.16 3.94
C LEU A 121 -1.22 -21.72 4.55
N GLY A 122 -1.10 -21.73 5.88
CA GLY A 122 0.12 -22.13 6.59
C GLY A 122 1.27 -21.15 6.38
N CYS A 123 1.00 -19.84 6.28
CA CYS A 123 2.02 -18.81 6.26
C CYS A 123 2.51 -18.49 7.67
N ASP A 124 3.78 -18.12 7.78
CA ASP A 124 4.42 -17.73 9.03
C ASP A 124 4.47 -16.20 9.20
N GLU A 125 4.31 -15.46 8.08
CA GLU A 125 4.51 -14.00 8.08
C GLU A 125 3.58 -13.30 7.07
N ILE A 126 3.17 -12.06 7.44
CA ILE A 126 2.44 -11.14 6.55
C ILE A 126 3.32 -9.92 6.34
N TYR A 127 3.46 -9.48 5.06
CA TYR A 127 4.09 -8.23 4.69
C TYR A 127 3.07 -7.22 4.19
N TYR A 128 3.27 -5.94 4.52
CA TYR A 128 2.50 -4.82 3.95
C TYR A 128 3.35 -3.55 3.82
N GLY A 129 2.95 -2.67 2.90
CA GLY A 129 3.78 -1.56 2.43
C GLY A 129 3.62 -0.24 3.18
N ALA A 130 3.20 -0.22 4.46
CA ALA A 130 3.16 1.03 5.24
C ALA A 130 4.56 1.61 5.46
N HIS A 131 4.69 2.93 5.35
CA HIS A 131 5.96 3.62 5.49
C HIS A 131 5.85 4.90 6.32
N LYS A 132 7.01 5.44 6.71
CA LYS A 132 7.14 6.56 7.64
C LYS A 132 6.41 7.83 7.17
N ASP A 133 6.48 8.14 5.88
CA ASP A 133 5.93 9.40 5.36
C ASP A 133 4.38 9.39 5.42
N ASP A 134 3.72 8.24 5.22
CA ASP A 134 2.26 8.11 5.35
C ASP A 134 1.79 8.37 6.79
N ALA A 135 2.59 8.02 7.79
CA ALA A 135 2.27 8.26 9.19
C ALA A 135 2.55 9.70 9.63
N ALA A 136 3.31 10.46 8.85
CA ALA A 136 3.76 11.79 9.23
C ALA A 136 2.57 12.71 9.51
N GLY A 137 2.63 13.44 10.63
CA GLY A 137 1.60 14.39 11.03
C GLY A 137 0.22 13.77 11.27
N ASN A 138 0.12 12.46 11.46
CA ASN A 138 -1.15 11.72 11.63
C ASN A 138 -2.02 11.65 10.38
N ALA A 139 -1.44 11.79 9.18
CA ALA A 139 -2.18 11.71 7.91
C ALA A 139 -2.90 10.35 7.78
N TYR A 140 -2.18 9.26 8.03
CA TYR A 140 -2.70 7.88 8.05
C TYR A 140 -2.24 7.18 9.34
N PRO A 141 -3.00 7.28 10.44
CA PRO A 141 -2.60 6.74 11.75
C PRO A 141 -2.26 5.25 11.74
N ASP A 142 -2.95 4.48 10.89
CA ASP A 142 -2.76 3.04 10.72
C ASP A 142 -1.58 2.65 9.81
N CYS A 143 -0.72 3.62 9.47
CA CYS A 143 0.60 3.40 8.86
C CYS A 143 1.75 3.62 9.85
N SER A 144 1.47 4.07 11.09
CA SER A 144 2.50 4.37 12.08
C SER A 144 3.24 3.11 12.57
N LYS A 145 4.48 3.32 13.05
CA LYS A 145 5.25 2.23 13.67
C LYS A 145 4.54 1.67 14.90
N GLU A 146 3.98 2.55 15.72
CA GLU A 146 3.23 2.17 16.93
C GLU A 146 2.02 1.31 16.58
N PHE A 147 1.29 1.66 15.53
CA PHE A 147 0.18 0.84 15.02
C PHE A 147 0.69 -0.52 14.51
N ASN A 148 1.77 -0.55 13.71
CA ASN A 148 2.36 -1.78 13.23
C ASN A 148 2.74 -2.72 14.37
N ASP A 149 3.39 -2.20 15.40
CA ASP A 149 3.82 -2.99 16.56
C ASP A 149 2.61 -3.53 17.36
N ALA A 150 1.57 -2.71 17.55
CA ALA A 150 0.37 -3.08 18.29
C ALA A 150 -0.46 -4.15 17.55
N ILE A 151 -0.77 -3.94 16.27
CA ILE A 151 -1.53 -4.91 15.46
C ILE A 151 -0.76 -6.20 15.24
N GLY A 152 0.55 -6.10 15.02
CA GLY A 152 1.43 -7.24 14.90
C GLY A 152 1.45 -8.08 16.18
N LYS A 153 1.49 -7.43 17.36
CA LYS A 153 1.40 -8.13 18.65
C LYS A 153 0.05 -8.81 18.83
N ALA A 154 -1.04 -8.12 18.47
CA ALA A 154 -2.39 -8.69 18.56
C ALA A 154 -2.55 -9.93 17.67
N ILE A 155 -2.12 -9.85 16.41
CA ILE A 155 -2.16 -10.97 15.46
C ILE A 155 -1.27 -12.12 15.93
N TYR A 156 -0.07 -11.83 16.42
CA TYR A 156 0.83 -12.86 16.95
C TYR A 156 0.20 -13.63 18.09
N LEU A 157 -0.34 -12.94 19.09
CA LEU A 157 -1.02 -13.58 20.22
C LEU A 157 -2.29 -14.31 19.78
N GLY A 158 -3.12 -13.68 18.96
CA GLY A 158 -4.37 -14.26 18.46
C GLY A 158 -4.19 -15.48 17.56
N SER A 159 -3.04 -15.60 16.92
CA SER A 159 -2.66 -16.79 16.13
C SER A 159 -1.99 -17.89 16.95
N GLY A 160 -1.92 -17.78 18.27
CA GLY A 160 -1.19 -18.74 19.10
C GLY A 160 0.33 -18.69 18.87
N ASN A 161 0.85 -17.50 18.63
CA ASN A 161 2.28 -17.19 18.38
C ASN A 161 2.83 -17.74 17.03
N MET A 162 1.95 -18.04 16.07
CA MET A 162 2.35 -18.62 14.78
C MET A 162 2.61 -17.59 13.70
N LEU A 163 1.87 -16.45 13.68
CA LEU A 163 1.87 -15.52 12.57
C LEU A 163 2.46 -14.17 12.97
N LYS A 164 3.44 -13.68 12.21
CA LYS A 164 4.07 -12.37 12.37
C LYS A 164 3.53 -11.38 11.33
N VAL A 165 3.48 -10.10 11.70
CA VAL A 165 3.24 -8.98 10.78
C VAL A 165 4.51 -8.16 10.68
N THR A 166 4.93 -7.87 9.45
CA THR A 166 6.11 -7.08 9.14
C THR A 166 5.73 -5.93 8.21
N GLY A 167 5.89 -4.70 8.70
CA GLY A 167 5.90 -3.48 7.88
C GLY A 167 7.36 -3.10 7.58
N PRO A 168 7.96 -3.56 6.48
CA PRO A 168 9.40 -3.42 6.29
C PRO A 168 9.83 -1.95 6.13
N PHE A 169 8.90 -1.06 5.83
CA PHE A 169 9.18 0.34 5.49
C PHE A 169 8.72 1.34 6.56
N VAL A 170 8.22 0.89 7.70
CA VAL A 170 7.70 1.80 8.76
C VAL A 170 8.74 2.82 9.29
N ASN A 171 10.01 2.56 9.07
CA ASN A 171 11.12 3.47 9.40
C ASN A 171 11.80 4.09 8.16
N MET A 172 11.30 3.82 6.95
CA MET A 172 11.86 4.29 5.68
C MET A 172 11.01 5.40 5.09
N ASN A 173 11.65 6.35 4.42
CA ASN A 173 10.95 7.32 3.57
C ASN A 173 10.73 6.74 2.15
N LYS A 174 9.94 7.43 1.34
CA LYS A 174 9.60 6.98 -0.01
C LYS A 174 10.84 6.85 -0.93
N ALA A 175 11.84 7.72 -0.77
CA ALA A 175 13.08 7.66 -1.55
C ALA A 175 13.90 6.41 -1.22
N ASP A 176 13.96 6.03 0.07
CA ASP A 176 14.62 4.80 0.50
C ASP A 176 13.94 3.55 -0.09
N ILE A 177 12.60 3.57 -0.18
CA ILE A 177 11.82 2.47 -0.76
C ILE A 177 12.09 2.36 -2.26
N VAL A 178 12.12 3.48 -3.00
CA VAL A 178 12.49 3.50 -4.43
C VAL A 178 13.88 2.93 -4.62
N LYS A 179 14.87 3.36 -3.81
CA LYS A 179 16.23 2.84 -3.88
C LYS A 179 16.27 1.32 -3.67
N LEU A 180 15.61 0.82 -2.63
CA LEU A 180 15.53 -0.61 -2.37
C LEU A 180 14.86 -1.36 -3.54
N GLY A 181 13.80 -0.80 -4.12
CA GLY A 181 13.11 -1.38 -5.27
C GLY A 181 13.98 -1.44 -6.51
N LEU A 182 14.83 -0.42 -6.76
CA LEU A 182 15.82 -0.42 -7.84
C LEU A 182 16.85 -1.55 -7.63
N ASP A 183 17.36 -1.69 -6.42
CA ASP A 183 18.32 -2.75 -6.06
C ASP A 183 17.71 -4.16 -6.21
N LEU A 184 16.40 -4.30 -6.01
CA LEU A 184 15.64 -5.56 -6.18
C LEU A 184 15.11 -5.78 -7.61
N GLY A 185 15.31 -4.85 -8.53
CA GLY A 185 14.84 -4.93 -9.91
C GLY A 185 13.32 -4.88 -10.03
N VAL A 186 12.64 -4.07 -9.21
CA VAL A 186 11.18 -3.91 -9.26
C VAL A 186 10.76 -3.23 -10.56
N PRO A 187 9.77 -3.78 -11.31
CA PRO A 187 9.24 -3.19 -12.54
C PRO A 187 8.30 -2.02 -12.20
N PHE A 188 8.86 -0.86 -11.85
CA PHE A 188 8.09 0.30 -11.42
C PHE A 188 7.12 0.83 -12.47
N GLU A 189 7.35 0.57 -13.77
CA GLU A 189 6.45 0.88 -14.88
C GLU A 189 5.11 0.13 -14.80
N LEU A 190 5.06 -1.01 -14.10
CA LEU A 190 3.83 -1.77 -13.87
C LEU A 190 3.05 -1.28 -12.65
N THR A 191 3.60 -0.36 -11.86
CA THR A 191 2.98 0.10 -10.62
C THR A 191 2.07 1.31 -10.85
N TRP A 192 1.01 1.44 -10.04
CA TRP A 192 0.09 2.58 -10.11
C TRP A 192 -0.14 3.18 -8.72
N SER A 193 0.08 4.48 -8.56
CA SER A 193 -0.11 5.19 -7.29
C SER A 193 -1.12 6.34 -7.38
N CYS A 194 -1.45 6.81 -8.57
CA CYS A 194 -2.31 7.97 -8.76
C CYS A 194 -3.75 7.73 -8.31
N TYR A 195 -4.31 8.64 -7.56
CA TYR A 195 -5.69 8.58 -7.09
C TYR A 195 -6.74 8.99 -8.17
N SER A 196 -6.35 9.64 -9.27
CA SER A 196 -7.32 10.11 -10.29
C SER A 196 -7.85 9.02 -11.21
N GLY A 197 -7.14 7.91 -11.35
CA GLY A 197 -7.57 6.75 -12.14
C GLY A 197 -7.68 6.94 -13.65
N LYS A 198 -7.10 8.00 -14.23
CA LYS A 198 -7.07 8.29 -15.68
C LYS A 198 -6.01 7.46 -16.41
N ASP A 199 -5.89 7.60 -17.75
CA ASP A 199 -4.93 6.85 -18.55
C ASP A 199 -3.48 7.13 -18.16
N LYS A 200 -3.16 8.39 -17.91
CA LYS A 200 -1.89 8.84 -17.33
C LYS A 200 -2.08 9.27 -15.88
N ALA A 201 -1.02 9.22 -15.10
CA ALA A 201 -1.05 9.72 -13.73
C ALA A 201 -1.19 11.25 -13.73
N CYS A 202 -1.98 11.80 -12.81
CA CYS A 202 -2.29 13.25 -12.84
C CYS A 202 -1.09 14.16 -12.52
N GLY A 203 -0.04 13.64 -11.86
CA GLY A 203 1.14 14.42 -11.47
C GLY A 203 0.89 15.47 -10.38
N LYS A 204 -0.31 15.55 -9.80
CA LYS A 204 -0.73 16.64 -8.91
C LYS A 204 -1.22 16.17 -7.54
N CYS A 205 -1.84 14.99 -7.42
CA CYS A 205 -2.29 14.48 -6.13
C CYS A 205 -1.09 14.12 -5.22
N GLY A 206 -1.31 14.11 -3.91
CA GLY A 206 -0.26 13.90 -2.92
C GLY A 206 0.66 12.71 -3.23
N THR A 207 0.07 11.55 -3.56
CA THR A 207 0.84 10.35 -3.88
C THR A 207 1.66 10.46 -5.17
N CYS A 208 1.19 11.21 -6.20
CA CYS A 208 1.98 11.48 -7.39
C CYS A 208 3.18 12.38 -7.06
N LEU A 209 2.97 13.43 -6.26
CA LEU A 209 4.03 14.36 -5.86
C LEU A 209 5.13 13.64 -5.07
N ASP A 210 4.73 12.79 -4.13
CA ASP A 210 5.68 12.02 -3.33
C ASP A 210 6.45 10.99 -4.16
N ARG A 211 5.76 10.33 -5.09
CA ARG A 211 6.39 9.37 -6.00
C ARG A 211 7.43 10.04 -6.91
N ILE A 212 7.08 11.17 -7.55
CA ILE A 212 8.00 11.94 -8.40
C ILE A 212 9.24 12.35 -7.59
N LYS A 213 9.06 12.96 -6.42
CA LYS A 213 10.15 13.38 -5.54
C LYS A 213 11.05 12.21 -5.13
N ALA A 214 10.47 11.04 -4.89
CA ALA A 214 11.24 9.86 -4.49
C ALA A 214 12.16 9.35 -5.62
N PHE A 215 11.71 9.37 -6.88
CA PHE A 215 12.55 9.05 -8.03
C PHE A 215 13.63 10.14 -8.26
N GLU A 216 13.26 11.40 -8.21
CA GLU A 216 14.21 12.54 -8.34
C GLU A 216 15.31 12.49 -7.27
N ALA A 217 14.97 12.15 -6.01
CA ALA A 217 15.95 11.99 -4.93
C ALA A 217 16.96 10.85 -5.20
N ASN A 218 16.62 9.90 -6.06
CA ASN A 218 17.51 8.83 -6.53
C ASN A 218 18.18 9.16 -7.89
N GLY A 219 18.06 10.41 -8.38
CA GLY A 219 18.65 10.86 -9.63
C GLY A 219 17.99 10.28 -10.88
N LEU A 220 16.74 9.82 -10.77
CA LEU A 220 16.00 9.14 -11.84
C LEU A 220 14.68 9.86 -12.14
N LYS A 221 14.18 9.65 -13.36
CA LYS A 221 12.81 9.99 -13.73
C LYS A 221 11.91 8.78 -13.44
N ASP A 222 10.73 9.05 -12.90
CA ASP A 222 9.70 8.01 -12.71
C ASP A 222 9.35 7.37 -14.07
N PRO A 223 9.33 6.04 -14.19
CA PRO A 223 9.05 5.35 -15.46
C PRO A 223 7.60 5.40 -15.92
N ILE A 224 6.63 5.80 -15.06
CA ILE A 224 5.23 5.94 -15.50
C ILE A 224 4.99 7.26 -16.22
N GLU A 225 3.94 7.29 -17.05
CA GLU A 225 3.53 8.50 -17.75
C GLU A 225 2.64 9.41 -16.88
N TYR A 226 2.88 10.71 -16.98
CA TYR A 226 2.08 11.76 -16.35
C TYR A 226 1.33 12.59 -17.38
N GLU A 227 0.16 13.15 -16.97
CA GLU A 227 -0.56 14.14 -17.79
C GLU A 227 0.34 15.36 -18.02
N GLU A 228 0.25 15.97 -19.20
CA GLU A 228 0.95 17.22 -19.49
C GLU A 228 0.38 18.34 -18.59
N LYS A 229 1.26 19.23 -18.15
CA LYS A 229 0.90 20.35 -17.26
C LYS A 229 0.12 21.41 -17.98
#